data_a18f8a3ed93cf91c3e385e635fb8c43f
#
_entry.id   a18f8a3ed93cf91c3e385e635fb8c43f
#
_cell.length_a   1.000
_cell.length_b   1.000
_cell.length_c   1.000
_cell.angle_alpha   90.00
_cell.angle_beta   90.00
_cell.angle_gamma   90.00
#
_symmetry.space_group_name_H-M   'P 1'
#
loop_
_entity.id
_entity.type
_entity.pdbx_description
1 polymer ?
#
loop_
_entity_poly.entity_id
_entity_poly.type
_entity_poly.pdbx_seq_one_letter_code
_entity_poly.pdbx_strand_id
1 'polypeptide(L)'
;MSQTSIERLRDYLAQLPPQAQALLMREFERAIERGEDATVATLVLEQLRKVVRGTDEETRPRTDDPARLLFRPLEPFLIDSNFPARPGQIRRASLPPVWQWLIRDGAPDQAREFEAALTLVRETGTTFGLEASIRKFQLAAADAIYKIAMPVPGEDKQRALSRVGPPNVIEDLLPIGSVLQAREALDGLNGRLPSNLRILADAQIATVSAALNVPALQTPQTLPFALSLIIQRLTAPWQIIRLAIKMAASDDEIRVAATPYGMAVTIALHDLYFLAACLRTDIKRGHFDDVPEHLKSLHDGVRGLRTELDLRNDSSWGKQLTSIRADISNTLQSEIDSVPGRVRRLLRQRADKDISVGAKIDTSEVDETAALIDFVAVCRTYASELAINEVTLRTYSDLQQYVEKSTEALVQSLRGGDAKARAYRQMQVKAAVRFCEVLFGHDYASLMSRAAENALTGERKPSRAG
;
A
#
# COMPACT_ATOMS: atom_id res chain seq x y z
N MET A 1 29.53 -17.27 -5.87
CA MET A 1 28.99 -18.42 -5.10
C MET A 1 28.96 -19.63 -6.02
N SER A 2 29.29 -20.83 -5.53
CA SER A 2 29.24 -22.06 -6.36
C SER A 2 27.77 -22.45 -6.62
N GLN A 3 27.50 -23.12 -7.74
CA GLN A 3 26.15 -23.57 -8.14
C GLN A 3 25.47 -24.38 -7.03
N THR A 4 26.23 -25.20 -6.30
CA THR A 4 25.80 -25.99 -5.14
C THR A 4 25.34 -25.15 -3.93
N SER A 5 25.90 -23.94 -3.75
CA SER A 5 25.50 -23.04 -2.65
C SER A 5 24.16 -22.35 -2.93
N ILE A 6 23.86 -22.05 -4.20
CA ILE A 6 22.59 -21.46 -4.63
C ILE A 6 21.46 -22.49 -4.54
N GLU A 7 21.73 -23.75 -4.89
CA GLU A 7 20.77 -24.84 -4.76
C GLU A 7 20.39 -25.08 -3.27
N ARG A 8 21.37 -25.13 -2.38
CA ARG A 8 21.13 -25.27 -0.93
C ARG A 8 20.32 -24.08 -0.36
N LEU A 9 20.61 -22.86 -0.82
CA LEU A 9 19.83 -21.68 -0.43
C LEU A 9 18.36 -21.83 -0.88
N ARG A 10 18.13 -22.25 -2.10
CA ARG A 10 16.78 -22.46 -2.66
C ARG A 10 16.02 -23.54 -1.88
N ASP A 11 16.67 -24.68 -1.58
CA ASP A 11 16.06 -25.75 -0.80
C ASP A 11 15.69 -25.32 0.62
N TYR A 12 16.54 -24.51 1.25
CA TYR A 12 16.23 -23.91 2.55
C TYR A 12 15.04 -22.96 2.47
N LEU A 13 15.01 -22.08 1.48
CA LEU A 13 13.91 -21.13 1.30
C LEU A 13 12.56 -21.84 0.97
N ALA A 14 12.61 -22.98 0.27
CA ALA A 14 11.44 -23.80 -0.02
C ALA A 14 10.84 -24.48 1.22
N GLN A 15 11.64 -24.74 2.25
CA GLN A 15 11.19 -25.34 3.51
C GLN A 15 10.53 -24.33 4.46
N LEU A 16 10.64 -23.02 4.19
CA LEU A 16 10.04 -21.99 5.04
C LEU A 16 8.52 -21.93 4.83
N PRO A 17 7.75 -21.67 5.90
CA PRO A 17 6.32 -21.41 5.78
C PRO A 17 6.03 -20.22 4.84
N PRO A 18 4.90 -20.21 4.11
CA PRO A 18 4.55 -19.14 3.16
C PRO A 18 4.59 -17.72 3.78
N GLN A 19 4.22 -17.60 5.04
CA GLN A 19 4.29 -16.34 5.78
C GLN A 19 5.73 -15.85 5.99
N ALA A 20 6.65 -16.77 6.31
CA ALA A 20 8.08 -16.45 6.46
C ALA A 20 8.72 -16.09 5.11
N GLN A 21 8.34 -16.77 4.03
CA GLN A 21 8.77 -16.43 2.68
C GLN A 21 8.34 -15.02 2.27
N ALA A 22 7.08 -14.66 2.55
CA ALA A 22 6.54 -13.33 2.26
C ALA A 22 7.23 -12.23 3.08
N LEU A 23 7.51 -12.49 4.37
CA LEU A 23 8.23 -11.57 5.24
C LEU A 23 9.66 -11.32 4.73
N LEU A 24 10.40 -12.40 4.40
CA LEU A 24 11.75 -12.29 3.86
C LEU A 24 11.79 -11.54 2.52
N MET A 25 10.82 -11.78 1.63
CA MET A 25 10.71 -11.02 0.37
C MET A 25 10.60 -9.52 0.65
N ARG A 26 9.70 -9.14 1.56
CA ARG A 26 9.46 -7.73 1.92
C ARG A 26 10.69 -7.07 2.56
N GLU A 27 11.38 -7.78 3.45
CA GLU A 27 12.59 -7.26 4.11
C GLU A 27 13.76 -7.07 3.13
N PHE A 28 13.97 -8.00 2.21
CA PHE A 28 15.02 -7.85 1.20
C PHE A 28 14.68 -6.78 0.14
N GLU A 29 13.40 -6.60 -0.22
CA GLU A 29 12.96 -5.48 -1.06
C GLU A 29 13.22 -4.14 -0.38
N ARG A 30 12.89 -4.02 0.91
CA ARG A 30 13.19 -2.82 1.72
C ARG A 30 14.69 -2.56 1.90
N ALA A 31 15.52 -3.61 2.04
CA ALA A 31 16.96 -3.48 2.13
C ALA A 31 17.57 -2.90 0.85
N ILE A 32 17.07 -3.34 -0.30
CA ILE A 32 17.48 -2.79 -1.61
C ILE A 32 17.05 -1.31 -1.74
N GLU A 33 15.83 -0.98 -1.33
CA GLU A 33 15.31 0.40 -1.36
C GLU A 33 16.11 1.33 -0.44
N ARG A 34 16.61 0.83 0.70
CA ARG A 34 17.47 1.57 1.63
C ARG A 34 18.90 1.75 1.13
N GLY A 35 19.29 1.07 0.04
CA GLY A 35 20.66 1.14 -0.52
C GLY A 35 21.68 0.32 0.27
N GLU A 36 21.25 -0.66 1.06
CA GLU A 36 22.11 -1.65 1.69
C GLU A 36 22.70 -2.59 0.62
N ASP A 37 23.70 -3.42 0.95
CA ASP A 37 24.40 -4.27 -0.03
C ASP A 37 23.40 -5.07 -0.89
N ALA A 38 23.11 -4.50 -2.05
CA ALA A 38 22.08 -4.99 -2.96
C ALA A 38 22.42 -6.37 -3.55
N THR A 39 23.68 -6.79 -3.53
CA THR A 39 24.16 -7.99 -4.22
C THR A 39 23.57 -9.27 -3.60
N VAL A 40 23.65 -9.38 -2.28
CA VAL A 40 23.12 -10.54 -1.55
C VAL A 40 21.59 -10.48 -1.51
N ALA A 41 21.02 -9.32 -1.23
CA ALA A 41 19.58 -9.11 -1.17
C ALA A 41 18.91 -9.47 -2.51
N THR A 42 19.47 -9.02 -3.64
CA THR A 42 18.97 -9.35 -4.98
C THR A 42 19.02 -10.83 -5.26
N LEU A 43 20.14 -11.50 -4.90
CA LEU A 43 20.30 -12.93 -5.12
C LEU A 43 19.29 -13.76 -4.30
N VAL A 44 19.07 -13.39 -3.03
CA VAL A 44 18.09 -14.08 -2.16
C VAL A 44 16.67 -13.85 -2.67
N LEU A 45 16.32 -12.62 -3.05
CA LEU A 45 15.02 -12.29 -3.65
C LEU A 45 14.76 -13.08 -4.94
N GLU A 46 15.77 -13.24 -5.77
CA GLU A 46 15.64 -14.00 -7.00
C GLU A 46 15.35 -15.48 -6.74
N GLN A 47 16.00 -16.08 -5.72
CA GLN A 47 15.72 -17.46 -5.32
C GLN A 47 14.35 -17.57 -4.62
N LEU A 48 13.98 -16.63 -3.73
CA LEU A 48 12.66 -16.60 -3.10
C LEU A 48 11.54 -16.48 -4.14
N ARG A 49 11.69 -15.62 -5.14
CA ARG A 49 10.73 -15.48 -6.23
C ARG A 49 10.57 -16.78 -7.03
N LYS A 50 11.66 -17.54 -7.23
CA LYS A 50 11.61 -18.87 -7.87
C LYS A 50 10.87 -19.89 -7.00
N VAL A 51 11.10 -19.89 -5.69
CA VAL A 51 10.44 -20.79 -4.73
C VAL A 51 8.94 -20.49 -4.62
N VAL A 52 8.57 -19.21 -4.45
CA VAL A 52 7.16 -18.78 -4.33
C VAL A 52 6.37 -19.02 -5.61
N ARG A 53 7.02 -18.91 -6.76
CA ARG A 53 6.40 -19.18 -8.07
C ARG A 53 6.24 -20.67 -8.39
N GLY A 54 6.83 -21.53 -7.58
CA GLY A 54 6.89 -22.98 -7.82
C GLY A 54 8.02 -23.35 -8.77
N THR A 55 8.69 -24.45 -8.43
CA THR A 55 9.74 -25.05 -9.27
C THR A 55 9.18 -25.94 -10.36
N ASP A 56 7.94 -25.75 -10.77
CA ASP A 56 7.40 -26.50 -11.90
C ASP A 56 8.13 -26.07 -13.16
N GLU A 57 9.14 -26.83 -13.50
CA GLU A 57 9.83 -26.78 -14.81
C GLU A 57 8.85 -26.98 -15.99
N GLU A 58 7.60 -27.37 -15.71
CA GLU A 58 6.51 -27.48 -16.69
C GLU A 58 5.71 -26.19 -16.88
N THR A 59 5.82 -25.17 -16.03
CA THR A 59 5.34 -23.84 -16.35
C THR A 59 6.38 -23.14 -17.23
N ARG A 60 6.38 -23.47 -18.52
CA ARG A 60 6.97 -22.63 -19.59
C ARG A 60 6.65 -21.17 -19.25
N PRO A 61 7.61 -20.27 -19.41
CA PRO A 61 7.38 -18.86 -19.05
C PRO A 61 6.07 -18.41 -19.71
N ARG A 62 5.15 -17.86 -18.92
CA ARG A 62 3.83 -17.36 -19.38
C ARG A 62 3.92 -16.26 -20.45
N THR A 63 5.10 -16.05 -21.01
CA THR A 63 5.38 -15.20 -22.18
C THR A 63 4.68 -15.66 -23.44
N ASP A 64 4.23 -16.91 -23.49
CA ASP A 64 3.55 -17.49 -24.65
C ASP A 64 2.02 -17.40 -24.59
N ASP A 65 1.45 -16.80 -23.55
CA ASP A 65 0.01 -16.53 -23.47
C ASP A 65 -0.38 -15.43 -24.46
N PRO A 66 -1.19 -15.73 -25.50
CA PRO A 66 -1.59 -14.77 -26.51
C PRO A 66 -2.28 -13.52 -25.92
N ALA A 67 -3.14 -13.70 -24.92
CA ALA A 67 -3.83 -12.60 -24.25
C ALA A 67 -2.83 -11.66 -23.57
N ARG A 68 -1.83 -12.24 -22.90
CA ARG A 68 -0.79 -11.45 -22.23
C ARG A 68 0.07 -10.66 -23.21
N LEU A 69 0.38 -11.22 -24.35
CA LEU A 69 1.15 -10.52 -25.40
C LEU A 69 0.33 -9.35 -25.97
N LEU A 70 -0.96 -9.55 -26.24
CA LEU A 70 -1.85 -8.48 -26.71
C LEU A 70 -1.94 -7.34 -25.70
N PHE A 71 -2.17 -7.67 -24.42
CA PHE A 71 -2.41 -6.71 -23.35
C PHE A 71 -1.14 -6.22 -22.63
N ARG A 72 0.04 -6.58 -23.09
CA ARG A 72 1.31 -6.14 -22.52
C ARG A 72 1.41 -4.62 -22.30
N PRO A 73 0.93 -3.74 -23.20
CA PRO A 73 0.95 -2.30 -22.97
C PRO A 73 0.11 -1.81 -21.79
N LEU A 74 -0.83 -2.63 -21.30
CA LEU A 74 -1.70 -2.30 -20.16
C LEU A 74 -1.03 -2.58 -18.81
N GLU A 75 0.03 -3.40 -18.76
CA GLU A 75 0.66 -3.85 -17.50
C GLU A 75 0.97 -2.71 -16.51
N PRO A 76 1.48 -1.54 -16.91
CA PRO A 76 1.74 -0.43 -15.98
C PRO A 76 0.49 0.15 -15.32
N PHE A 77 -0.70 -0.13 -15.86
CA PHE A 77 -1.96 0.46 -15.44
C PHE A 77 -2.89 -0.54 -14.76
N LEU A 78 -2.47 -1.81 -14.66
CA LEU A 78 -3.32 -2.87 -14.10
C LEU A 78 -3.33 -2.83 -12.58
N ILE A 79 -4.55 -3.01 -12.03
CA ILE A 79 -4.77 -3.18 -10.61
C ILE A 79 -5.47 -4.51 -10.32
N ASP A 80 -5.09 -5.15 -9.19
CA ASP A 80 -5.68 -6.39 -8.70
C ASP A 80 -6.63 -6.14 -7.51
N SER A 81 -6.80 -4.89 -7.12
CA SER A 81 -7.62 -4.46 -6.00
C SER A 81 -9.13 -4.48 -6.35
N ASN A 82 -9.96 -4.86 -5.37
CA ASN A 82 -11.41 -4.68 -5.45
C ASN A 82 -11.87 -3.23 -5.21
N PHE A 83 -10.93 -2.33 -4.94
CA PHE A 83 -11.22 -0.91 -4.80
C PHE A 83 -11.58 -0.30 -6.15
N PRO A 84 -12.45 0.73 -6.20
CA PRO A 84 -12.78 1.38 -7.47
C PRO A 84 -11.54 1.88 -8.20
N ALA A 85 -11.42 1.55 -9.48
CA ALA A 85 -10.33 2.01 -10.32
C ALA A 85 -10.41 3.54 -10.49
N ARG A 86 -9.27 4.23 -10.37
CA ARG A 86 -9.18 5.65 -10.71
C ARG A 86 -8.91 5.87 -12.20
N PRO A 87 -9.08 7.10 -12.70
CA PRO A 87 -8.61 7.44 -14.04
C PRO A 87 -7.13 7.06 -14.22
N GLY A 88 -6.82 6.38 -15.33
CA GLY A 88 -5.48 5.86 -15.60
C GLY A 88 -5.15 4.51 -14.93
N GLN A 89 -6.17 3.79 -14.45
CA GLN A 89 -6.08 2.41 -13.98
C GLN A 89 -7.10 1.53 -14.71
N ILE A 90 -6.79 0.23 -14.80
CA ILE A 90 -7.62 -0.81 -15.43
C ILE A 90 -7.61 -2.03 -14.52
N ARG A 91 -8.76 -2.65 -14.29
CA ARG A 91 -8.85 -3.88 -13.49
C ARG A 91 -8.29 -5.05 -14.28
N ARG A 92 -7.32 -5.78 -13.74
CA ARG A 92 -6.77 -6.98 -14.39
C ARG A 92 -7.87 -8.01 -14.65
N ALA A 93 -8.86 -8.12 -13.77
CA ALA A 93 -10.00 -9.00 -13.91
C ALA A 93 -10.86 -8.70 -15.15
N SER A 94 -10.75 -7.51 -15.75
CA SER A 94 -11.48 -7.15 -16.96
C SER A 94 -10.85 -7.70 -18.25
N LEU A 95 -9.58 -8.11 -18.20
CA LEU A 95 -8.87 -8.57 -19.41
C LEU A 95 -9.38 -9.90 -19.97
N PRO A 96 -9.65 -10.95 -19.16
CA PRO A 96 -10.12 -12.23 -19.70
C PRO A 96 -11.46 -12.13 -20.45
N PRO A 97 -12.51 -11.47 -19.92
CA PRO A 97 -13.76 -11.27 -20.66
C PRO A 97 -13.57 -10.49 -21.96
N VAL A 98 -12.75 -9.42 -21.92
CA VAL A 98 -12.47 -8.60 -23.11
C VAL A 98 -11.70 -9.43 -24.16
N TRP A 99 -10.73 -10.25 -23.76
CA TRP A 99 -10.02 -11.18 -24.64
C TRP A 99 -11.00 -12.13 -25.34
N GLN A 100 -11.87 -12.80 -24.57
CA GLN A 100 -12.85 -13.74 -25.12
C GLN A 100 -13.82 -13.06 -26.12
N TRP A 101 -14.22 -11.84 -25.82
CA TRP A 101 -15.05 -11.06 -26.74
C TRP A 101 -14.27 -10.67 -28.02
N LEU A 102 -13.02 -10.22 -27.89
CA LEU A 102 -12.19 -9.83 -29.04
C LEU A 102 -11.98 -10.97 -30.04
N ILE A 103 -11.66 -12.16 -29.56
CA ILE A 103 -11.43 -13.32 -30.44
C ILE A 103 -12.70 -13.85 -31.08
N ARG A 104 -13.86 -13.68 -30.43
CA ARG A 104 -15.15 -14.17 -30.92
C ARG A 104 -15.86 -13.16 -31.84
N ASP A 105 -15.97 -11.92 -31.40
CA ASP A 105 -16.87 -10.93 -31.99
C ASP A 105 -16.14 -9.62 -32.41
N GLY A 106 -15.11 -9.19 -31.64
CA GLY A 106 -14.53 -7.86 -31.80
C GLY A 106 -13.58 -7.74 -32.98
N ALA A 107 -12.61 -8.65 -33.08
CA ALA A 107 -11.59 -8.66 -34.11
C ALA A 107 -11.13 -10.10 -34.44
N PRO A 108 -12.04 -11.00 -34.87
CA PRO A 108 -11.77 -12.43 -35.04
C PRO A 108 -10.74 -12.73 -36.13
N ASP A 109 -10.69 -11.92 -37.20
CA ASP A 109 -9.73 -12.12 -38.29
C ASP A 109 -8.31 -11.82 -37.84
N GLN A 110 -8.09 -10.71 -37.13
CA GLN A 110 -6.79 -10.34 -36.58
C GLN A 110 -6.35 -11.29 -35.48
N ALA A 111 -7.28 -11.81 -34.69
CA ALA A 111 -6.99 -12.85 -33.71
C ALA A 111 -6.42 -14.12 -34.36
N ARG A 112 -7.04 -14.59 -35.48
CA ARG A 112 -6.55 -15.74 -36.27
C ARG A 112 -5.18 -15.47 -36.88
N GLU A 113 -4.95 -14.30 -37.46
CA GLU A 113 -3.64 -13.90 -37.99
C GLU A 113 -2.55 -13.91 -36.89
N PHE A 114 -2.90 -13.40 -35.71
CA PHE A 114 -1.98 -13.38 -34.56
C PHE A 114 -1.68 -14.78 -34.03
N GLU A 115 -2.67 -15.66 -33.92
CA GLU A 115 -2.46 -17.07 -33.53
C GLU A 115 -1.58 -17.83 -34.55
N ALA A 116 -1.77 -17.58 -35.85
CA ALA A 116 -0.94 -18.15 -36.89
C ALA A 116 0.52 -17.67 -36.76
N ALA A 117 0.74 -16.38 -36.50
CA ALA A 117 2.07 -15.83 -36.25
C ALA A 117 2.73 -16.43 -35.01
N LEU A 118 1.99 -16.65 -33.93
CA LEU A 118 2.50 -17.32 -32.73
C LEU A 118 2.87 -18.79 -32.98
N THR A 119 2.05 -19.50 -33.75
CA THR A 119 2.35 -20.88 -34.12
C THR A 119 3.64 -20.98 -34.92
N LEU A 120 3.83 -20.06 -35.89
CA LEU A 120 5.08 -20.00 -36.69
C LEU A 120 6.31 -19.74 -35.79
N VAL A 121 6.18 -18.82 -34.78
CA VAL A 121 7.28 -18.57 -33.83
C VAL A 121 7.59 -19.82 -33.00
N ARG A 122 6.57 -20.58 -32.59
CA ARG A 122 6.76 -21.84 -31.83
C ARG A 122 7.45 -22.92 -32.66
N GLU A 123 7.14 -22.98 -33.92
CA GLU A 123 7.71 -23.99 -34.85
C GLU A 123 9.13 -23.62 -35.32
N THR A 124 9.35 -22.35 -35.64
CA THR A 124 10.61 -21.90 -36.27
C THR A 124 11.59 -21.23 -35.32
N GLY A 125 11.13 -20.81 -34.13
CA GLY A 125 11.91 -19.97 -33.21
C GLY A 125 12.12 -18.53 -33.69
N THR A 126 11.57 -18.16 -34.86
CA THR A 126 11.78 -16.83 -35.46
C THR A 126 10.67 -15.87 -35.05
N THR A 127 11.03 -14.77 -34.38
CA THR A 127 10.09 -13.73 -33.93
C THR A 127 9.77 -12.68 -34.99
N PHE A 128 10.30 -12.85 -36.19
CA PHE A 128 10.09 -11.92 -37.30
C PHE A 128 8.60 -11.80 -37.64
N GLY A 129 8.10 -10.59 -37.71
CA GLY A 129 6.70 -10.27 -38.00
C GLY A 129 5.71 -10.40 -36.84
N LEU A 130 6.08 -11.03 -35.72
CA LEU A 130 5.18 -11.18 -34.57
C LEU A 130 4.77 -9.83 -34.00
N GLU A 131 5.70 -8.91 -33.80
CA GLU A 131 5.40 -7.58 -33.22
C GLU A 131 4.46 -6.78 -34.14
N ALA A 132 4.62 -6.88 -35.45
CA ALA A 132 3.71 -6.26 -36.41
C ALA A 132 2.31 -6.87 -36.35
N SER A 133 2.19 -8.19 -36.19
CA SER A 133 0.90 -8.87 -36.01
C SER A 133 0.22 -8.47 -34.69
N ILE A 134 0.99 -8.41 -33.56
CA ILE A 134 0.49 -7.91 -32.29
C ILE A 134 -0.03 -6.49 -32.45
N ARG A 135 0.73 -5.60 -33.08
CA ARG A 135 0.34 -4.20 -33.27
C ARG A 135 -0.93 -4.07 -34.12
N LYS A 136 -1.02 -4.84 -35.19
CA LYS A 136 -2.23 -4.89 -36.05
C LYS A 136 -3.46 -5.32 -35.24
N PHE A 137 -3.32 -6.35 -34.41
CA PHE A 137 -4.42 -6.81 -33.55
C PHE A 137 -4.76 -5.79 -32.45
N GLN A 138 -3.80 -5.12 -31.84
CA GLN A 138 -4.04 -4.05 -30.86
C GLN A 138 -4.85 -2.89 -31.44
N LEU A 139 -4.53 -2.45 -32.65
CA LEU A 139 -5.28 -1.40 -33.34
C LEU A 139 -6.69 -1.86 -33.68
N ALA A 140 -6.87 -3.06 -34.21
CA ALA A 140 -8.19 -3.60 -34.51
C ALA A 140 -9.03 -3.81 -33.23
N ALA A 141 -8.42 -4.23 -32.13
CA ALA A 141 -9.06 -4.34 -30.82
C ALA A 141 -9.51 -2.96 -30.31
N ALA A 142 -8.65 -1.94 -30.41
CA ALA A 142 -9.03 -0.56 -30.05
C ALA A 142 -10.20 -0.06 -30.87
N ASP A 143 -10.17 -0.25 -32.21
CA ASP A 143 -11.25 0.16 -33.10
C ASP A 143 -12.58 -0.55 -32.79
N ALA A 144 -12.53 -1.86 -32.51
CA ALA A 144 -13.71 -2.63 -32.11
C ALA A 144 -14.28 -2.15 -30.78
N ILE A 145 -13.43 -1.85 -29.80
CA ILE A 145 -13.80 -1.28 -28.50
C ILE A 145 -14.45 0.08 -28.69
N TYR A 146 -13.85 0.97 -29.46
CA TYR A 146 -14.44 2.30 -29.72
C TYR A 146 -15.80 2.21 -30.39
N LYS A 147 -15.99 1.32 -31.35
CA LYS A 147 -17.27 1.11 -32.03
C LYS A 147 -18.38 0.71 -31.04
N ILE A 148 -18.06 -0.16 -30.07
CA ILE A 148 -19.06 -0.64 -29.10
C ILE A 148 -19.24 0.31 -27.91
N ALA A 149 -18.17 0.99 -27.46
CA ALA A 149 -18.17 1.80 -26.25
C ALA A 149 -18.61 3.27 -26.47
N MET A 150 -18.42 3.82 -27.69
CA MET A 150 -18.82 5.20 -27.97
C MET A 150 -20.36 5.40 -27.91
N PRO A 151 -20.83 6.52 -27.34
CA PRO A 151 -22.25 6.72 -27.09
C PRO A 151 -23.06 6.99 -28.39
N VAL A 152 -23.62 5.94 -28.97
CA VAL A 152 -24.69 6.03 -29.97
C VAL A 152 -25.96 5.51 -29.29
N PRO A 153 -27.09 6.23 -29.26
CA PRO A 153 -28.30 5.76 -28.61
C PRO A 153 -28.90 4.54 -29.31
N GLY A 154 -29.29 3.51 -28.57
CA GLY A 154 -30.02 2.36 -29.09
C GLY A 154 -29.98 1.13 -28.15
N GLU A 155 -31.11 0.38 -28.10
CA GLU A 155 -31.22 -0.86 -27.29
C GLU A 155 -30.25 -1.95 -27.74
N ASP A 156 -29.89 -2.02 -29.01
CA ASP A 156 -28.97 -3.00 -29.56
C ASP A 156 -27.55 -2.86 -28.98
N LYS A 157 -27.20 -1.64 -28.57
CA LYS A 157 -25.91 -1.36 -27.95
C LYS A 157 -25.79 -1.95 -26.54
N GLN A 158 -26.83 -1.82 -25.74
CA GLN A 158 -26.85 -2.42 -24.38
C GLN A 158 -26.66 -3.94 -24.46
N ARG A 159 -27.31 -4.59 -25.45
CA ARG A 159 -27.11 -6.02 -25.71
C ARG A 159 -25.71 -6.35 -26.19
N ALA A 160 -25.14 -5.51 -27.04
CA ALA A 160 -23.75 -5.72 -27.49
C ALA A 160 -22.75 -5.58 -26.35
N LEU A 161 -22.90 -4.57 -25.48
CA LEU A 161 -22.06 -4.39 -24.29
C LEU A 161 -22.21 -5.54 -23.29
N SER A 162 -23.43 -6.05 -23.06
CA SER A 162 -23.66 -7.17 -22.15
C SER A 162 -23.00 -8.48 -22.61
N ARG A 163 -22.65 -8.61 -23.90
CA ARG A 163 -21.88 -9.76 -24.40
C ARG A 163 -20.40 -9.69 -24.08
N VAL A 164 -19.87 -8.52 -23.78
CA VAL A 164 -18.47 -8.34 -23.37
C VAL A 164 -18.27 -8.78 -21.91
N GLY A 165 -19.16 -8.36 -21.02
CA GLY A 165 -19.05 -8.72 -19.62
C GLY A 165 -19.94 -7.88 -18.69
N PRO A 166 -19.74 -8.01 -17.37
CA PRO A 166 -20.45 -7.26 -16.35
C PRO A 166 -20.10 -5.76 -16.40
N PRO A 167 -20.85 -4.90 -15.66
CA PRO A 167 -20.66 -3.44 -15.71
C PRO A 167 -19.23 -2.94 -15.48
N ASN A 168 -18.52 -3.53 -14.54
CA ASN A 168 -17.12 -3.17 -14.26
C ASN A 168 -16.18 -3.44 -15.45
N VAL A 169 -16.43 -4.49 -16.24
CA VAL A 169 -15.67 -4.78 -17.47
C VAL A 169 -16.01 -3.75 -18.54
N ILE A 170 -17.29 -3.34 -18.62
CA ILE A 170 -17.75 -2.33 -19.59
C ILE A 170 -17.12 -0.96 -19.29
N GLU A 171 -16.96 -0.60 -18.00
CA GLU A 171 -16.26 0.62 -17.58
C GLU A 171 -14.80 0.65 -18.06
N ASP A 172 -14.12 -0.51 -18.06
CA ASP A 172 -12.72 -0.62 -18.44
C ASP A 172 -12.48 -0.70 -19.96
N LEU A 173 -13.53 -0.84 -20.79
CA LEU A 173 -13.38 -0.97 -22.24
C LEU A 173 -12.69 0.24 -22.89
N LEU A 174 -13.21 1.45 -22.69
CA LEU A 174 -12.59 2.67 -23.24
C LEU A 174 -11.17 2.87 -22.73
N PRO A 175 -10.87 2.73 -21.43
CA PRO A 175 -9.52 2.64 -20.90
C PRO A 175 -8.61 1.68 -21.65
N ILE A 176 -9.03 0.43 -21.85
CA ILE A 176 -8.27 -0.59 -22.57
C ILE A 176 -8.00 -0.16 -24.03
N GLY A 177 -9.05 0.24 -24.74
CA GLY A 177 -8.93 0.70 -26.13
C GLY A 177 -7.99 1.88 -26.29
N SER A 178 -8.05 2.85 -25.35
CA SER A 178 -7.22 4.05 -25.36
C SER A 178 -5.74 3.75 -25.20
N VAL A 179 -5.38 2.84 -24.28
CA VAL A 179 -3.99 2.42 -24.08
C VAL A 179 -3.47 1.63 -25.30
N LEU A 180 -4.25 0.69 -25.84
CA LEU A 180 -3.86 -0.07 -27.01
C LEU A 180 -3.64 0.84 -28.23
N GLN A 181 -4.48 1.83 -28.43
CA GLN A 181 -4.35 2.81 -29.52
C GLN A 181 -3.10 3.70 -29.33
N ALA A 182 -2.91 4.23 -28.10
CA ALA A 182 -1.86 5.19 -27.79
C ALA A 182 -0.53 4.53 -27.39
N ARG A 183 -0.38 3.20 -27.54
CA ARG A 183 0.78 2.42 -27.06
C ARG A 183 2.11 3.10 -27.36
N GLU A 184 2.37 3.46 -28.61
CA GLU A 184 3.66 4.04 -29.02
C GLU A 184 3.96 5.37 -28.34
N ALA A 185 2.93 6.20 -28.17
CA ALA A 185 3.06 7.47 -27.46
C ALA A 185 3.32 7.29 -25.96
N LEU A 186 2.66 6.31 -25.33
CA LEU A 186 2.86 5.96 -23.92
C LEU A 186 4.23 5.31 -23.69
N ASP A 187 4.66 4.39 -24.55
CA ASP A 187 6.00 3.78 -24.52
C ASP A 187 7.08 4.86 -24.71
N GLY A 188 6.89 5.77 -25.67
CA GLY A 188 7.77 6.91 -25.91
C GLY A 188 7.82 7.88 -24.72
N LEU A 189 6.71 8.12 -24.01
CA LEU A 189 6.68 8.89 -22.78
C LEU A 189 7.48 8.18 -21.69
N ASN A 190 7.19 6.90 -21.46
CA ASN A 190 7.85 6.10 -20.44
C ASN A 190 9.38 6.05 -20.61
N GLY A 191 9.86 6.00 -21.87
CA GLY A 191 11.29 6.05 -22.19
C GLY A 191 11.95 7.41 -21.98
N ARG A 192 11.18 8.52 -21.99
CA ARG A 192 11.68 9.89 -21.78
C ARG A 192 11.61 10.36 -20.33
N LEU A 193 10.82 9.67 -19.50
CA LEU A 193 10.70 9.99 -18.07
C LEU A 193 11.96 9.52 -17.30
N PRO A 194 12.45 10.30 -16.35
CA PRO A 194 13.47 9.86 -15.40
C PRO A 194 13.00 8.62 -14.63
N SER A 195 13.93 7.75 -14.24
CA SER A 195 13.59 6.52 -13.50
C SER A 195 12.99 6.79 -12.12
N ASN A 196 13.37 7.89 -11.46
CA ASN A 196 12.86 8.31 -10.16
C ASN A 196 12.79 9.84 -10.10
N LEU A 197 11.69 10.37 -9.54
CA LEU A 197 11.44 11.79 -9.33
C LEU A 197 11.20 12.03 -7.83
N ARG A 198 12.24 12.39 -7.10
CA ARG A 198 12.13 12.69 -5.65
C ARG A 198 11.27 13.92 -5.39
N ILE A 199 11.42 14.95 -6.18
CA ILE A 199 10.70 16.22 -6.07
C ILE A 199 10.28 16.64 -7.48
N LEU A 200 9.03 17.03 -7.64
CA LEU A 200 8.53 17.62 -8.87
C LEU A 200 8.68 19.16 -8.80
N ALA A 201 9.93 19.63 -8.94
CA ALA A 201 10.26 21.05 -9.02
C ALA A 201 10.19 21.58 -10.46
N ASP A 202 10.38 22.88 -10.67
CA ASP A 202 10.22 23.54 -11.99
C ASP A 202 11.02 22.87 -13.12
N ALA A 203 12.26 22.45 -12.86
CA ALA A 203 13.09 21.78 -13.86
C ALA A 203 12.52 20.42 -14.27
N GLN A 204 12.07 19.64 -13.30
CA GLN A 204 11.43 18.34 -13.54
C GLN A 204 10.07 18.52 -14.23
N ILE A 205 9.28 19.52 -13.82
CA ILE A 205 8.01 19.86 -14.48
C ILE A 205 8.26 20.23 -15.95
N ALA A 206 9.28 21.03 -16.25
CA ALA A 206 9.61 21.38 -17.63
C ALA A 206 9.95 20.13 -18.46
N THR A 207 10.75 19.20 -17.92
CA THR A 207 11.09 17.93 -18.57
C THR A 207 9.86 17.07 -18.81
N VAL A 208 9.01 16.91 -17.80
CA VAL A 208 7.77 16.13 -17.88
C VAL A 208 6.79 16.76 -18.86
N SER A 209 6.62 18.11 -18.83
CA SER A 209 5.74 18.83 -19.75
C SER A 209 6.21 18.69 -21.21
N ALA A 210 7.52 18.77 -21.45
CA ALA A 210 8.07 18.53 -22.78
C ALA A 210 7.82 17.10 -23.27
N ALA A 211 7.93 16.11 -22.39
CA ALA A 211 7.63 14.71 -22.70
C ALA A 211 6.14 14.46 -22.97
N LEU A 212 5.25 15.18 -22.29
CA LEU A 212 3.79 15.14 -22.50
C LEU A 212 3.32 15.90 -23.75
N ASN A 213 4.17 16.71 -24.36
CA ASN A 213 3.78 17.52 -25.53
C ASN A 213 3.68 16.67 -26.81
N VAL A 214 2.84 15.64 -26.74
CA VAL A 214 2.48 14.74 -27.86
C VAL A 214 0.96 14.73 -27.95
N PRO A 215 0.35 15.08 -29.10
CA PRO A 215 -1.10 15.19 -29.25
C PRO A 215 -1.86 13.93 -28.80
N ALA A 216 -1.33 12.74 -29.08
CA ALA A 216 -1.93 11.47 -28.67
C ALA A 216 -2.00 11.28 -27.15
N LEU A 217 -1.15 11.96 -26.34
CA LEU A 217 -1.15 11.89 -24.88
C LEU A 217 -2.05 12.93 -24.22
N GLN A 218 -2.49 13.96 -24.97
CA GLN A 218 -3.26 15.08 -24.43
C GLN A 218 -4.77 14.90 -24.57
N THR A 219 -5.21 13.76 -25.11
CA THR A 219 -6.64 13.48 -25.22
C THR A 219 -7.23 13.14 -23.84
N PRO A 220 -8.51 13.42 -23.59
CA PRO A 220 -9.15 13.08 -22.31
C PRO A 220 -9.06 11.59 -21.95
N GLN A 221 -8.95 10.73 -22.96
CA GLN A 221 -8.90 9.27 -22.79
C GLN A 221 -7.50 8.78 -22.43
N THR A 222 -6.43 9.42 -22.94
CA THR A 222 -5.04 8.97 -22.77
C THR A 222 -4.27 9.72 -21.69
N LEU A 223 -4.63 10.97 -21.42
CA LEU A 223 -3.97 11.80 -20.42
C LEU A 223 -3.91 11.15 -19.02
N PRO A 224 -4.98 10.49 -18.51
CA PRO A 224 -4.92 9.82 -17.21
C PRO A 224 -3.85 8.73 -17.14
N PHE A 225 -3.60 8.01 -18.23
CA PHE A 225 -2.54 6.99 -18.31
C PHE A 225 -1.16 7.62 -18.38
N ALA A 226 -1.00 8.72 -19.13
CA ALA A 226 0.24 9.48 -19.14
C ALA A 226 0.58 10.03 -17.73
N LEU A 227 -0.40 10.58 -17.01
CA LEU A 227 -0.24 11.03 -15.63
C LEU A 227 0.10 9.86 -14.70
N SER A 228 -0.49 8.68 -14.90
CA SER A 228 -0.18 7.49 -14.11
C SER A 228 1.27 7.04 -14.27
N LEU A 229 1.86 7.09 -15.47
CA LEU A 229 3.27 6.81 -15.70
C LEU A 229 4.18 7.80 -14.96
N ILE A 230 3.82 9.07 -14.90
CA ILE A 230 4.57 10.09 -14.17
C ILE A 230 4.47 9.82 -12.66
N ILE A 231 3.26 9.56 -12.15
CA ILE A 231 3.02 9.26 -10.72
C ILE A 231 3.84 8.07 -10.25
N GLN A 232 3.97 7.02 -11.05
CA GLN A 232 4.80 5.85 -10.73
C GLN A 232 6.30 6.17 -10.56
N ARG A 233 6.76 7.32 -11.05
CA ARG A 233 8.14 7.80 -10.88
C ARG A 233 8.30 8.72 -9.67
N LEU A 234 7.20 9.21 -9.10
CA LEU A 234 7.22 10.14 -7.97
C LEU A 234 7.39 9.40 -6.64
N THR A 235 8.34 9.81 -5.82
CA THR A 235 8.48 9.34 -4.44
C THR A 235 7.25 9.73 -3.60
N ALA A 236 6.67 10.90 -3.87
CA ALA A 236 5.44 11.38 -3.25
C ALA A 236 4.38 11.63 -4.35
N PRO A 237 3.44 10.68 -4.59
CA PRO A 237 2.47 10.72 -5.69
C PRO A 237 1.63 12.00 -5.74
N TRP A 238 1.28 12.58 -4.59
CA TRP A 238 0.51 13.82 -4.51
C TRP A 238 1.16 15.00 -5.22
N GLN A 239 2.50 15.02 -5.41
CA GLN A 239 3.20 16.12 -6.10
C GLN A 239 2.79 16.29 -7.57
N ILE A 240 2.06 15.35 -8.14
CA ILE A 240 1.52 15.47 -9.51
C ILE A 240 0.64 16.73 -9.68
N ILE A 241 0.06 17.25 -8.60
CA ILE A 241 -0.74 18.49 -8.64
C ILE A 241 0.10 19.70 -9.06
N ARG A 242 1.41 19.73 -8.78
CA ARG A 242 2.32 20.79 -9.22
C ARG A 242 2.38 20.90 -10.74
N LEU A 243 2.29 19.77 -11.43
CA LEU A 243 2.17 19.77 -12.89
C LEU A 243 0.89 20.46 -13.32
N ALA A 244 -0.26 20.14 -12.69
CA ALA A 244 -1.54 20.77 -13.01
C ALA A 244 -1.53 22.28 -12.78
N ILE A 245 -0.97 22.73 -11.64
CA ILE A 245 -0.81 24.15 -11.29
C ILE A 245 0.06 24.85 -12.33
N LYS A 246 1.18 24.27 -12.71
CA LYS A 246 2.07 24.84 -13.73
C LYS A 246 1.41 24.94 -15.10
N MET A 247 0.67 23.90 -15.50
CA MET A 247 -0.04 23.88 -16.79
C MET A 247 -1.22 24.86 -16.82
N ALA A 248 -1.86 25.11 -15.67
CA ALA A 248 -2.90 26.13 -15.53
C ALA A 248 -2.33 27.54 -15.35
N ALA A 249 -1.02 27.69 -15.10
CA ALA A 249 -0.36 28.92 -14.68
C ALA A 249 -1.07 29.62 -13.50
N SER A 250 -1.65 28.83 -12.59
CA SER A 250 -2.44 29.32 -11.45
C SER A 250 -2.63 28.19 -10.43
N ASP A 251 -2.64 28.52 -9.15
CA ASP A 251 -3.02 27.69 -8.01
C ASP A 251 -4.52 27.78 -7.67
N ASP A 252 -5.28 28.64 -8.36
CA ASP A 252 -6.73 28.74 -8.24
C ASP A 252 -7.42 27.46 -8.76
N GLU A 253 -8.22 26.84 -7.89
CA GLU A 253 -8.93 25.58 -8.19
C GLU A 253 -9.76 25.66 -9.48
N ILE A 254 -10.46 26.78 -9.71
CA ILE A 254 -11.34 26.94 -10.86
C ILE A 254 -10.52 26.95 -12.15
N ARG A 255 -9.39 27.63 -12.14
CA ARG A 255 -8.48 27.68 -13.29
C ARG A 255 -7.84 26.32 -13.57
N VAL A 256 -7.40 25.63 -12.53
CA VAL A 256 -6.82 24.27 -12.64
C VAL A 256 -7.87 23.30 -13.19
N ALA A 257 -9.10 23.32 -12.64
CA ALA A 257 -10.20 22.47 -13.07
C ALA A 257 -10.66 22.72 -14.53
N ALA A 258 -10.48 23.94 -15.03
CA ALA A 258 -10.78 24.30 -16.42
C ALA A 258 -9.77 23.73 -17.42
N THR A 259 -8.62 23.21 -16.97
CA THR A 259 -7.62 22.57 -17.83
C THR A 259 -7.79 21.05 -17.85
N PRO A 260 -7.35 20.34 -18.90
CA PRO A 260 -7.31 18.87 -18.88
C PRO A 260 -6.47 18.29 -17.73
N TYR A 261 -5.51 19.07 -17.24
CA TYR A 261 -4.60 18.67 -16.15
C TYR A 261 -5.24 18.70 -14.76
N GLY A 262 -6.44 19.26 -14.60
CA GLY A 262 -7.27 19.09 -13.40
C GLY A 262 -7.48 17.62 -13.03
N MET A 263 -7.36 16.72 -14.00
CA MET A 263 -7.35 15.28 -13.80
C MET A 263 -6.28 14.83 -12.79
N ALA A 264 -5.13 15.50 -12.72
CA ALA A 264 -4.07 15.18 -11.75
C ALA A 264 -4.52 15.38 -10.30
N VAL A 265 -5.35 16.39 -10.02
CA VAL A 265 -5.93 16.62 -8.69
C VAL A 265 -6.94 15.51 -8.35
N THR A 266 -7.78 15.14 -9.33
CA THR A 266 -8.73 14.03 -9.16
C THR A 266 -8.02 12.72 -8.86
N ILE A 267 -6.91 12.42 -9.54
CA ILE A 267 -6.08 11.23 -9.29
C ILE A 267 -5.47 11.29 -7.89
N ALA A 268 -4.88 12.42 -7.49
CA ALA A 268 -4.26 12.57 -6.17
C ALA A 268 -5.27 12.39 -5.04
N LEU A 269 -6.48 12.94 -5.18
CA LEU A 269 -7.56 12.75 -4.21
C LEU A 269 -8.02 11.29 -4.13
N HIS A 270 -8.10 10.60 -5.26
CA HIS A 270 -8.45 9.18 -5.28
C HIS A 270 -7.37 8.33 -4.60
N ASP A 271 -6.08 8.63 -4.84
CA ASP A 271 -4.97 7.92 -4.19
C ASP A 271 -4.99 8.14 -2.67
N LEU A 272 -5.33 9.36 -2.18
CA LEU A 272 -5.53 9.60 -0.76
C LEU A 272 -6.73 8.85 -0.19
N TYR A 273 -7.83 8.76 -0.93
CA TYR A 273 -9.00 7.98 -0.52
C TYR A 273 -8.68 6.49 -0.42
N PHE A 274 -7.94 5.94 -1.39
CA PHE A 274 -7.46 4.57 -1.37
C PHE A 274 -6.54 4.31 -0.15
N LEU A 275 -5.60 5.20 0.11
CA LEU A 275 -4.68 5.12 1.24
C LEU A 275 -5.43 5.14 2.58
N ALA A 276 -6.44 6.00 2.72
CA ALA A 276 -7.31 6.04 3.89
C ALA A 276 -8.11 4.74 4.07
N ALA A 277 -8.55 4.12 2.97
CA ALA A 277 -9.24 2.82 3.01
C ALA A 277 -8.29 1.66 3.41
N CYS A 278 -7.04 1.67 2.94
CA CYS A 278 -6.01 0.72 3.36
C CYS A 278 -5.73 0.86 4.86
N LEU A 279 -5.43 2.07 5.33
CA LEU A 279 -5.22 2.36 6.76
C LEU A 279 -6.36 1.85 7.64
N ARG A 280 -7.60 2.14 7.24
CA ARG A 280 -8.78 1.66 7.98
C ARG A 280 -8.85 0.14 8.04
N THR A 281 -8.45 -0.54 6.97
CA THR A 281 -8.45 -2.00 6.91
C THR A 281 -7.35 -2.59 7.78
N ASP A 282 -6.14 -2.02 7.73
CA ASP A 282 -4.97 -2.46 8.50
C ASP A 282 -5.22 -2.27 10.01
N ILE A 283 -5.72 -1.10 10.41
CA ILE A 283 -6.09 -0.81 11.80
C ILE A 283 -7.14 -1.81 12.30
N LYS A 284 -8.21 -2.06 11.54
CA LYS A 284 -9.26 -3.02 11.93
C LYS A 284 -8.76 -4.45 12.06
N ARG A 285 -7.71 -4.82 11.32
CA ARG A 285 -7.09 -6.14 11.37
C ARG A 285 -5.97 -6.24 12.42
N GLY A 286 -5.61 -5.14 13.06
CA GLY A 286 -4.49 -5.09 14.00
C GLY A 286 -3.12 -5.18 13.32
N HIS A 287 -3.03 -4.86 12.04
CA HIS A 287 -1.77 -4.84 11.29
C HIS A 287 -1.19 -3.42 11.35
N PHE A 288 -0.28 -3.18 12.29
CA PHE A 288 0.27 -1.84 12.52
C PHE A 288 1.62 -1.58 11.84
N ASP A 289 2.23 -2.56 11.20
CA ASP A 289 3.59 -2.47 10.63
C ASP A 289 3.72 -1.35 9.57
N ASP A 290 2.77 -1.25 8.65
CA ASP A 290 2.79 -0.29 7.54
C ASP A 290 2.01 1.02 7.88
N VAL A 291 1.35 1.07 9.04
CA VAL A 291 0.52 2.23 9.47
C VAL A 291 1.31 3.53 9.58
N PRO A 292 2.53 3.57 10.15
CA PRO A 292 3.32 4.81 10.23
C PRO A 292 3.62 5.41 8.85
N GLU A 293 3.97 4.59 7.87
CA GLU A 293 4.27 5.01 6.50
C GLU A 293 3.01 5.51 5.78
N HIS A 294 1.91 4.80 5.91
CA HIS A 294 0.63 5.19 5.34
C HIS A 294 0.10 6.49 5.97
N LEU A 295 0.22 6.66 7.30
CA LEU A 295 -0.17 7.91 7.99
C LEU A 295 0.68 9.09 7.52
N LYS A 296 1.99 8.90 7.38
CA LYS A 296 2.89 9.91 6.84
C LYS A 296 2.48 10.30 5.43
N SER A 297 2.28 9.33 4.55
CA SER A 297 1.89 9.56 3.16
C SER A 297 0.56 10.29 3.05
N LEU A 298 -0.42 9.91 3.88
CA LEU A 298 -1.72 10.59 3.95
C LEU A 298 -1.59 12.04 4.46
N HIS A 299 -0.84 12.24 5.56
CA HIS A 299 -0.56 13.56 6.11
C HIS A 299 0.09 14.47 5.07
N ASP A 300 1.18 14.00 4.44
CA ASP A 300 1.94 14.76 3.45
C ASP A 300 1.08 15.09 2.22
N GLY A 301 0.25 14.15 1.78
CA GLY A 301 -0.66 14.36 0.67
C GLY A 301 -1.77 15.37 0.98
N VAL A 302 -2.42 15.26 2.14
CA VAL A 302 -3.45 16.23 2.59
C VAL A 302 -2.83 17.62 2.73
N ARG A 303 -1.67 17.73 3.39
CA ARG A 303 -0.95 19.00 3.53
C ARG A 303 -0.56 19.57 2.17
N GLY A 304 0.00 18.73 1.28
CA GLY A 304 0.41 19.14 -0.05
C GLY A 304 -0.75 19.71 -0.87
N LEU A 305 -1.89 19.04 -0.90
CA LEU A 305 -3.09 19.54 -1.58
C LEU A 305 -3.55 20.90 -1.03
N ARG A 306 -3.53 21.08 0.29
CA ARG A 306 -3.98 22.33 0.95
C ARG A 306 -3.00 23.49 0.82
N THR A 307 -1.71 23.19 0.66
CA THR A 307 -0.67 24.24 0.59
C THR A 307 -0.34 24.65 -0.85
N GLU A 308 -0.48 23.75 -1.80
CA GLU A 308 -0.11 23.98 -3.19
C GLU A 308 -1.29 24.46 -4.05
N LEU A 309 -2.52 24.11 -3.66
CA LEU A 309 -3.73 24.45 -4.39
C LEU A 309 -4.69 25.24 -3.49
N ASP A 310 -5.20 26.37 -3.99
CA ASP A 310 -6.24 27.17 -3.30
C ASP A 310 -7.60 26.46 -3.43
N LEU A 311 -7.77 25.44 -2.59
CA LEU A 311 -8.97 24.58 -2.56
C LEU A 311 -10.11 25.24 -1.79
N ARG A 312 -11.25 25.41 -2.45
CA ARG A 312 -12.46 25.90 -1.85
C ARG A 312 -13.20 24.78 -1.11
N ASN A 313 -13.58 25.03 0.13
CA ASN A 313 -14.27 24.04 0.97
C ASN A 313 -15.63 23.57 0.41
N ASP A 314 -16.29 24.40 -0.38
CA ASP A 314 -17.59 24.13 -0.98
C ASP A 314 -17.50 23.44 -2.35
N SER A 315 -16.32 23.35 -2.94
CA SER A 315 -16.07 22.70 -4.21
C SER A 315 -16.17 21.16 -4.13
N SER A 316 -16.20 20.51 -5.28
CA SER A 316 -16.19 19.05 -5.36
C SER A 316 -14.91 18.45 -4.74
N TRP A 317 -13.72 18.99 -5.09
CA TRP A 317 -12.45 18.51 -4.57
C TRP A 317 -12.29 18.81 -3.08
N GLY A 318 -12.70 20.01 -2.63
CA GLY A 318 -12.67 20.39 -1.22
C GLY A 318 -13.56 19.50 -0.36
N LYS A 319 -14.78 19.20 -0.80
CA LYS A 319 -15.70 18.27 -0.14
C LYS A 319 -15.13 16.85 -0.08
N GLN A 320 -14.53 16.38 -1.18
CA GLN A 320 -13.90 15.06 -1.22
C GLN A 320 -12.73 14.96 -0.23
N LEU A 321 -11.83 15.97 -0.19
CA LEU A 321 -10.72 16.00 0.75
C LEU A 321 -11.23 16.06 2.20
N THR A 322 -12.26 16.85 2.46
CA THR A 322 -12.90 16.93 3.80
C THR A 322 -13.50 15.60 4.22
N SER A 323 -14.16 14.89 3.30
CA SER A 323 -14.71 13.55 3.57
C SER A 323 -13.61 12.55 3.90
N ILE A 324 -12.51 12.52 3.12
CA ILE A 324 -11.36 11.64 3.38
C ILE A 324 -10.78 11.89 4.77
N ARG A 325 -10.60 13.17 5.14
CA ARG A 325 -10.09 13.56 6.46
C ARG A 325 -11.02 13.14 7.59
N ALA A 326 -12.33 13.32 7.40
CA ALA A 326 -13.32 12.93 8.40
C ALA A 326 -13.36 11.40 8.60
N ASP A 327 -13.34 10.64 7.53
CA ASP A 327 -13.38 9.17 7.59
C ASP A 327 -12.16 8.60 8.34
N ILE A 328 -10.96 9.10 8.03
CA ILE A 328 -9.75 8.63 8.71
C ILE A 328 -9.69 9.13 10.15
N SER A 329 -10.06 10.40 10.41
CA SER A 329 -10.13 10.95 11.75
C SER A 329 -11.02 10.10 12.67
N ASN A 330 -12.21 9.75 12.22
CA ASN A 330 -13.15 8.91 12.99
C ASN A 330 -12.56 7.51 13.27
N THR A 331 -11.88 6.91 12.28
CA THR A 331 -11.25 5.61 12.44
C THR A 331 -10.12 5.65 13.47
N LEU A 332 -9.22 6.63 13.34
CA LEU A 332 -8.09 6.80 14.25
C LEU A 332 -8.57 7.13 15.67
N GLN A 333 -9.54 8.03 15.81
CA GLN A 333 -10.10 8.40 17.11
C GLN A 333 -10.69 7.21 17.84
N SER A 334 -11.47 6.38 17.15
CA SER A 334 -12.09 5.18 17.74
C SER A 334 -11.04 4.20 18.27
N GLU A 335 -9.94 4.00 17.54
CA GLU A 335 -8.87 3.09 17.96
C GLU A 335 -8.04 3.69 19.11
N ILE A 336 -7.66 4.97 19.01
CA ILE A 336 -6.93 5.69 20.06
C ILE A 336 -7.68 5.65 21.38
N ASP A 337 -9.00 5.91 21.39
CA ASP A 337 -9.84 5.90 22.60
C ASP A 337 -9.95 4.49 23.24
N SER A 338 -9.71 3.42 22.47
CA SER A 338 -9.74 2.04 22.98
C SER A 338 -8.52 1.66 23.82
N VAL A 339 -7.36 2.29 23.53
CA VAL A 339 -6.05 1.87 24.08
C VAL A 339 -5.96 1.96 25.60
N PRO A 340 -6.40 3.05 26.27
CA PRO A 340 -6.34 3.13 27.73
C PRO A 340 -7.11 2.00 28.42
N GLY A 341 -8.22 1.55 27.84
CA GLY A 341 -9.00 0.41 28.36
C GLY A 341 -8.21 -0.90 28.35
N ARG A 342 -7.48 -1.18 27.28
CA ARG A 342 -6.62 -2.38 27.16
C ARG A 342 -5.45 -2.34 28.16
N VAL A 343 -4.76 -1.19 28.24
CA VAL A 343 -3.64 -1.01 29.19
C VAL A 343 -4.13 -1.18 30.64
N ARG A 344 -5.26 -0.56 31.00
CA ARG A 344 -5.84 -0.69 32.34
C ARG A 344 -6.19 -2.13 32.67
N ARG A 345 -6.72 -2.91 31.74
CA ARG A 345 -7.05 -4.32 31.92
C ARG A 345 -5.83 -5.16 32.25
N LEU A 346 -4.70 -4.96 31.55
CA LEU A 346 -3.45 -5.71 31.76
C LEU A 346 -2.71 -5.31 33.04
N LEU A 347 -2.67 -4.00 33.37
CA LEU A 347 -1.93 -3.49 34.51
C LEU A 347 -2.74 -3.36 35.80
N ARG A 348 -4.05 -3.67 35.77
CA ARG A 348 -4.90 -3.57 36.96
C ARG A 348 -4.39 -4.43 38.09
N GLN A 349 -4.09 -3.81 39.23
CA GLN A 349 -3.76 -4.53 40.46
C GLN A 349 -4.96 -5.34 40.94
N ARG A 350 -4.74 -6.60 41.25
CA ARG A 350 -5.71 -7.52 41.86
C ARG A 350 -5.23 -7.83 43.28
N ALA A 351 -6.19 -7.96 44.23
CA ALA A 351 -5.87 -8.50 45.54
C ALA A 351 -5.40 -9.97 45.42
N ASP A 352 -4.52 -10.42 46.29
CA ASP A 352 -3.95 -11.78 46.23
C ASP A 352 -5.01 -12.89 46.21
N LYS A 353 -6.10 -12.68 46.93
CA LYS A 353 -7.26 -13.58 46.99
C LYS A 353 -7.99 -13.70 45.64
N ASP A 354 -7.88 -12.69 44.78
CA ASP A 354 -8.57 -12.63 43.48
C ASP A 354 -7.72 -13.18 42.34
N ILE A 355 -6.47 -13.60 42.63
CA ILE A 355 -5.56 -14.20 41.66
C ILE A 355 -5.72 -15.71 41.73
N SER A 356 -6.34 -16.31 40.70
CA SER A 356 -6.50 -17.76 40.60
C SER A 356 -5.16 -18.47 40.42
N VAL A 357 -5.08 -19.71 40.93
CA VAL A 357 -3.90 -20.56 40.75
C VAL A 357 -3.69 -20.81 39.24
N GLY A 358 -2.48 -20.46 38.74
CA GLY A 358 -2.16 -20.62 37.32
C GLY A 358 -2.65 -19.46 36.42
N ALA A 359 -3.11 -18.32 37.00
CA ALA A 359 -3.41 -17.13 36.21
C ALA A 359 -2.19 -16.71 35.38
N LYS A 360 -2.39 -16.50 34.09
CA LYS A 360 -1.36 -16.06 33.15
C LYS A 360 -1.85 -14.79 32.43
N ILE A 361 -0.89 -13.99 32.00
CA ILE A 361 -1.14 -12.91 31.07
C ILE A 361 -0.79 -13.44 29.68
N ASP A 362 -1.64 -13.20 28.73
CA ASP A 362 -1.37 -13.55 27.36
C ASP A 362 -0.30 -12.59 26.79
N THR A 363 0.81 -13.14 26.36
CA THR A 363 1.91 -12.39 25.77
C THR A 363 1.51 -11.73 24.45
N SER A 364 0.62 -12.39 23.67
CA SER A 364 0.09 -11.84 22.44
C SER A 364 -0.74 -10.55 22.72
N GLU A 365 -1.57 -10.58 23.78
CA GLU A 365 -2.33 -9.39 24.20
C GLU A 365 -1.43 -8.24 24.68
N VAL A 366 -0.29 -8.57 25.28
CA VAL A 366 0.71 -7.56 25.69
C VAL A 366 1.37 -6.94 24.47
N ASP A 367 1.79 -7.75 23.49
CA ASP A 367 2.46 -7.27 22.29
C ASP A 367 1.49 -6.44 21.42
N GLU A 368 0.25 -6.90 21.24
CA GLU A 368 -0.80 -6.12 20.57
C GLU A 368 -1.06 -4.76 21.27
N THR A 369 -1.09 -4.76 22.61
CA THR A 369 -1.30 -3.51 23.37
C THR A 369 -0.09 -2.58 23.25
N ALA A 370 1.13 -3.11 23.23
CA ALA A 370 2.34 -2.33 23.02
C ALA A 370 2.35 -1.69 21.61
N ALA A 371 1.95 -2.44 20.58
CA ALA A 371 1.79 -1.92 19.23
C ALA A 371 0.73 -0.81 19.14
N LEU A 372 -0.37 -0.93 19.90
CA LEU A 372 -1.39 0.12 19.97
C LEU A 372 -0.90 1.39 20.71
N ILE A 373 -0.05 1.25 21.73
CA ILE A 373 0.58 2.40 22.38
C ILE A 373 1.51 3.13 21.41
N ASP A 374 2.32 2.39 20.65
CA ASP A 374 3.19 2.95 19.61
C ASP A 374 2.36 3.63 18.52
N PHE A 375 1.26 3.03 18.10
CA PHE A 375 0.31 3.63 17.17
C PHE A 375 -0.21 4.99 17.65
N VAL A 376 -0.54 5.16 18.96
CA VAL A 376 -0.94 6.46 19.50
C VAL A 376 0.21 7.48 19.41
N ALA A 377 1.44 7.06 19.67
CA ALA A 377 2.63 7.91 19.55
C ALA A 377 2.87 8.36 18.10
N VAL A 378 2.71 7.45 17.14
CA VAL A 378 2.78 7.75 15.69
C VAL A 378 1.67 8.70 15.28
N CYS A 379 0.42 8.43 15.68
CA CYS A 379 -0.72 9.32 15.40
C CYS A 379 -0.48 10.73 15.89
N ARG A 380 0.16 10.92 17.04
CA ARG A 380 0.50 12.24 17.59
C ARG A 380 1.41 13.04 16.66
N THR A 381 2.32 12.38 15.94
CA THR A 381 3.25 13.04 15.00
C THR A 381 2.50 13.66 13.81
N TYR A 382 1.41 13.02 13.36
CA TYR A 382 0.65 13.42 12.17
C TYR A 382 -0.73 14.03 12.48
N ALA A 383 -1.00 14.31 13.74
CA ALA A 383 -2.33 14.67 14.24
C ALA A 383 -2.91 15.96 13.63
N SER A 384 -2.06 16.95 13.28
CA SER A 384 -2.50 18.28 12.84
C SER A 384 -3.34 18.27 11.58
N GLU A 385 -2.91 17.52 10.56
CA GLU A 385 -3.62 17.46 9.28
C GLU A 385 -4.80 16.49 9.31
N LEU A 386 -4.80 15.54 10.26
CA LEU A 386 -5.82 14.50 10.39
C LEU A 386 -6.93 14.84 11.39
N ALA A 387 -6.91 16.05 11.97
CA ALA A 387 -7.90 16.55 12.92
C ALA A 387 -8.09 15.66 14.18
N ILE A 388 -7.01 15.04 14.67
CA ILE A 388 -7.01 14.18 15.87
C ILE A 388 -6.13 14.71 17.00
N ASN A 389 -5.73 16.00 16.96
CA ASN A 389 -4.82 16.60 17.93
C ASN A 389 -5.27 16.41 19.39
N GLU A 390 -6.52 16.73 19.68
CA GLU A 390 -7.04 16.71 21.04
C GLU A 390 -7.05 15.29 21.61
N VAL A 391 -7.61 14.34 20.86
CA VAL A 391 -7.72 12.95 21.33
C VAL A 391 -6.35 12.31 21.51
N THR A 392 -5.41 12.53 20.58
CA THR A 392 -4.06 11.95 20.69
C THR A 392 -3.27 12.54 21.84
N LEU A 393 -3.30 13.86 22.04
CA LEU A 393 -2.59 14.51 23.14
C LEU A 393 -3.14 14.05 24.51
N ARG A 394 -4.45 14.05 24.66
CA ARG A 394 -5.12 13.59 25.90
C ARG A 394 -4.78 12.13 26.18
N THR A 395 -5.03 11.24 25.20
CA THR A 395 -4.82 9.80 25.39
C THR A 395 -3.35 9.47 25.65
N TYR A 396 -2.41 10.11 24.94
CA TYR A 396 -0.98 9.89 25.16
C TYR A 396 -0.53 10.32 26.56
N SER A 397 -0.99 11.49 27.03
CA SER A 397 -0.71 11.97 28.40
C SER A 397 -1.31 11.05 29.47
N ASP A 398 -2.56 10.62 29.28
CA ASP A 398 -3.23 9.68 30.20
C ASP A 398 -2.51 8.33 30.25
N LEU A 399 -2.04 7.82 29.12
CA LEU A 399 -1.25 6.59 29.03
C LEU A 399 0.07 6.73 29.78
N GLN A 400 0.81 7.83 29.58
CA GLN A 400 2.07 8.09 30.28
C GLN A 400 1.85 8.07 31.80
N GLN A 401 0.93 8.86 32.29
CA GLN A 401 0.65 8.95 33.75
C GLN A 401 0.20 7.60 34.32
N TYR A 402 -0.70 6.90 33.62
CA TYR A 402 -1.22 5.63 34.09
C TYR A 402 -0.15 4.52 34.12
N VAL A 403 0.63 4.38 33.03
CA VAL A 403 1.67 3.36 32.91
C VAL A 403 2.79 3.60 33.94
N GLU A 404 3.27 4.83 34.08
CA GLU A 404 4.27 5.20 35.08
C GLU A 404 3.83 4.82 36.50
N LYS A 405 2.67 5.35 36.93
CA LYS A 405 2.10 5.09 38.25
C LYS A 405 1.83 3.60 38.50
N SER A 406 1.29 2.90 37.49
CA SER A 406 0.98 1.48 37.63
C SER A 406 2.24 0.63 37.69
N THR A 407 3.28 0.98 36.92
CA THR A 407 4.56 0.27 36.93
C THR A 407 5.24 0.38 38.29
N GLU A 408 5.32 1.58 38.85
CA GLU A 408 5.88 1.80 40.19
C GLU A 408 5.13 0.99 41.27
N ALA A 409 3.80 1.05 41.23
CA ALA A 409 2.97 0.31 42.17
C ALA A 409 3.08 -1.20 42.02
N LEU A 410 3.20 -1.73 40.78
CA LEU A 410 3.44 -3.15 40.51
C LEU A 410 4.80 -3.60 41.01
N VAL A 411 5.87 -2.82 40.76
CA VAL A 411 7.23 -3.11 41.27
C VAL A 411 7.23 -3.15 42.80
N GLN A 412 6.57 -2.20 43.47
CA GLN A 412 6.44 -2.22 44.94
C GLN A 412 5.69 -3.45 45.42
N SER A 413 4.66 -3.89 44.73
CA SER A 413 3.86 -5.08 45.08
C SER A 413 4.63 -6.41 44.99
N LEU A 414 5.81 -6.44 44.33
CA LEU A 414 6.68 -7.60 44.31
C LEU A 414 7.42 -7.86 45.64
N ARG A 415 7.50 -6.84 46.51
CA ARG A 415 8.21 -6.94 47.81
C ARG A 415 7.41 -7.69 48.88
N GLY A 416 6.15 -8.01 48.64
CA GLY A 416 5.27 -8.72 49.58
C GLY A 416 4.31 -9.61 48.79
N GLY A 417 3.71 -10.59 49.43
CA GLY A 417 2.63 -11.39 48.90
C GLY A 417 2.90 -12.89 48.78
N ASP A 418 1.83 -13.65 48.58
CA ASP A 418 1.86 -15.11 48.40
C ASP A 418 2.70 -15.49 47.16
N ALA A 419 3.43 -16.60 47.22
CA ALA A 419 4.25 -17.09 46.12
C ALA A 419 3.45 -17.25 44.79
N LYS A 420 2.16 -17.57 44.89
CA LYS A 420 1.26 -17.74 43.73
C LYS A 420 0.93 -16.39 43.07
N ALA A 421 0.65 -15.36 43.86
CA ALA A 421 0.38 -14.00 43.39
C ALA A 421 1.65 -13.36 42.79
N ARG A 422 2.82 -13.70 43.33
CA ARG A 422 4.13 -13.18 42.88
C ARG A 422 4.41 -13.53 41.40
N ALA A 423 4.15 -14.76 40.98
CA ALA A 423 4.35 -15.18 39.58
C ALA A 423 3.48 -14.38 38.60
N TYR A 424 2.22 -14.14 38.93
CA TYR A 424 1.33 -13.30 38.12
C TYR A 424 1.79 -11.85 38.08
N ARG A 425 2.19 -11.27 39.24
CA ARG A 425 2.70 -9.90 39.32
C ARG A 425 4.01 -9.70 38.55
N GLN A 426 4.87 -10.71 38.49
CA GLN A 426 6.08 -10.68 37.64
C GLN A 426 5.70 -10.55 36.16
N MET A 427 4.68 -11.26 35.71
CA MET A 427 4.18 -11.12 34.33
C MET A 427 3.57 -9.72 34.08
N GLN A 428 2.85 -9.18 35.06
CA GLN A 428 2.33 -7.80 34.96
C GLN A 428 3.45 -6.77 34.89
N VAL A 429 4.50 -6.90 35.69
CA VAL A 429 5.65 -6.00 35.65
C VAL A 429 6.38 -6.08 34.33
N LYS A 430 6.56 -7.29 33.75
CA LYS A 430 7.15 -7.44 32.41
C LYS A 430 6.30 -6.72 31.36
N ALA A 431 4.97 -6.85 31.39
CA ALA A 431 4.09 -6.13 30.51
C ALA A 431 4.20 -4.60 30.71
N ALA A 432 4.24 -4.14 31.97
CA ALA A 432 4.38 -2.72 32.29
C ALA A 432 5.73 -2.15 31.80
N VAL A 433 6.84 -2.89 31.97
CA VAL A 433 8.18 -2.50 31.46
C VAL A 433 8.16 -2.40 29.94
N ARG A 434 7.48 -3.32 29.24
CA ARG A 434 7.30 -3.25 27.79
C ARG A 434 6.55 -2.00 27.36
N PHE A 435 5.51 -1.62 28.08
CA PHE A 435 4.78 -0.36 27.80
C PHE A 435 5.61 0.89 28.14
N CYS A 436 6.43 0.84 29.19
CA CYS A 436 7.39 1.91 29.49
C CYS A 436 8.42 2.08 28.38
N GLU A 437 8.89 1.01 27.77
CA GLU A 437 9.84 1.07 26.66
C GLU A 437 9.28 1.88 25.48
N VAL A 438 8.01 1.64 25.13
CA VAL A 438 7.32 2.36 24.04
C VAL A 438 7.07 3.83 24.38
N LEU A 439 6.65 4.13 25.61
CA LEU A 439 6.24 5.50 26.03
C LEU A 439 7.40 6.40 26.45
N PHE A 440 8.44 5.85 27.06
CA PHE A 440 9.53 6.59 27.71
C PHE A 440 10.92 6.22 27.17
N GLY A 441 11.01 5.19 26.34
CA GLY A 441 12.25 4.70 25.77
C GLY A 441 12.98 3.66 26.62
N HIS A 442 14.05 3.11 26.05
CA HIS A 442 14.81 1.97 26.58
C HIS A 442 15.43 2.25 27.96
N ASP A 443 15.96 3.45 28.20
CA ASP A 443 16.64 3.79 29.46
C ASP A 443 15.69 3.72 30.65
N TYR A 444 14.48 4.27 30.52
CA TYR A 444 13.46 4.23 31.56
C TYR A 444 12.97 2.78 31.80
N ALA A 445 12.73 2.03 30.72
CA ALA A 445 12.34 0.62 30.83
C ALA A 445 13.40 -0.23 31.54
N SER A 446 14.69 -0.01 31.24
CA SER A 446 15.82 -0.67 31.90
C SER A 446 15.90 -0.33 33.39
N LEU A 447 15.63 0.93 33.77
CA LEU A 447 15.57 1.36 35.17
C LEU A 447 14.46 0.60 35.92
N MET A 448 13.27 0.51 35.34
CA MET A 448 12.14 -0.21 35.94
C MET A 448 12.38 -1.72 36.03
N SER A 449 13.03 -2.32 35.03
CA SER A 449 13.43 -3.73 35.06
C SER A 449 14.38 -4.03 36.23
N ARG A 450 15.43 -3.21 36.39
CA ARG A 450 16.37 -3.33 37.53
C ARG A 450 15.67 -3.12 38.87
N ALA A 451 14.75 -2.17 38.97
CA ALA A 451 13.98 -1.96 40.18
C ALA A 451 13.12 -3.18 40.55
N ALA A 452 12.52 -3.84 39.53
CA ALA A 452 11.76 -5.08 39.71
C ALA A 452 12.66 -6.25 40.18
N GLU A 453 13.84 -6.42 39.60
CA GLU A 453 14.83 -7.45 40.02
C GLU A 453 15.29 -7.23 41.46
N ASN A 454 15.57 -5.97 41.83
CA ASN A 454 15.96 -5.63 43.20
C ASN A 454 14.80 -5.86 44.19
N ALA A 455 13.55 -5.63 43.78
CA ALA A 455 12.40 -5.93 44.63
C ALA A 455 12.24 -7.43 44.91
N LEU A 456 12.57 -8.28 43.94
CA LEU A 456 12.55 -9.76 44.08
C LEU A 456 13.72 -10.32 44.90
N THR A 457 14.91 -9.72 44.79
CA THR A 457 16.12 -10.18 45.48
C THR A 457 16.24 -9.66 46.91
N GLY A 458 15.62 -8.51 47.20
CA GLY A 458 15.68 -7.85 48.54
C GLY A 458 15.04 -8.67 49.69
N GLU A 459 14.22 -9.67 49.41
CA GLU A 459 13.63 -10.57 50.40
C GLU A 459 14.53 -11.74 50.80
N ARG A 460 15.68 -11.94 50.15
CA ARG A 460 16.59 -13.06 50.43
C ARG A 460 17.67 -12.79 51.52
N LYS A 461 17.54 -11.73 52.33
CA LYS A 461 18.37 -11.63 53.53
C LYS A 461 17.77 -12.55 54.59
N PRO A 462 18.43 -13.67 54.93
CA PRO A 462 18.00 -14.48 56.07
C PRO A 462 18.08 -13.61 57.31
N SER A 463 17.00 -13.60 58.11
CA SER A 463 17.06 -13.12 59.48
C SER A 463 18.20 -13.85 60.17
N ARG A 464 19.25 -13.16 60.56
CA ARG A 464 20.24 -13.70 61.51
C ARG A 464 19.45 -14.00 62.78
N ALA A 465 19.22 -15.30 63.01
CA ALA A 465 18.89 -15.81 64.34
C ALA A 465 20.04 -15.40 65.27
N GLY A 466 19.73 -14.54 66.22
CA GLY A 466 20.50 -14.32 67.39
C GLY A 466 20.23 -15.40 68.44
#